data_580774c8a6af6618f4a1daedf1f764bc
#
_entry.id   580774c8a6af6618f4a1daedf1f764bc
#
_cell.length_a   1.000
_cell.length_b   1.000
_cell.length_c   1.000
_cell.angle_alpha   90.00
_cell.angle_beta   90.00
_cell.angle_gamma   90.00
#
_symmetry.space_group_name_H-M   'P 1'
#
loop_
_entity.id
_entity.type
_entity.pdbx_description
1 polymer ?
#
loop_
_entity_poly.entity_id
_entity_poly.type
_entity_poly.pdbx_seq_one_letter_code
_entity_poly.pdbx_strand_id
1 'polypeptide(L)'
;MNPPDEPKDTQTPGFSTPVGSRRTFFAWVTAAAAALIGLGLAVPLVGYFISPALKRREPTWVDVGGLDELPVGEPRQLDYVATVKDGWMEAKSNKAVWAVKQGDGQVTVFSPMCTHLGCGYRWDGADRQFKCPCHGSVFDVTGRVMGGPAPRPLDRLPSKIENGRLLVQYKEFKAGLPRSVEL
;
A
#
# COMPACT_ATOMS: atom_id res chain seq x y z
N MET A 1 -41.45 7.01 -87.67
CA MET A 1 -40.21 7.78 -87.50
C MET A 1 -40.22 8.36 -86.10
N ASN A 2 -39.45 7.75 -85.18
CA ASN A 2 -39.27 8.26 -83.83
C ASN A 2 -38.09 9.27 -83.80
N PRO A 3 -38.16 10.33 -83.08
CA PRO A 3 -37.07 11.31 -82.90
C PRO A 3 -35.95 10.70 -82.05
N PRO A 4 -34.69 11.15 -82.23
CA PRO A 4 -33.54 10.60 -81.52
C PRO A 4 -33.48 11.01 -80.08
N ASP A 5 -33.00 10.09 -79.26
CA ASP A 5 -32.76 10.24 -77.80
C ASP A 5 -31.80 11.41 -77.49
N GLU A 6 -32.23 12.25 -76.65
CA GLU A 6 -31.46 13.34 -76.05
C GLU A 6 -30.50 12.78 -74.94
N PRO A 7 -29.23 13.20 -74.86
CA PRO A 7 -28.26 12.66 -73.90
C PRO A 7 -28.60 13.15 -72.48
N LYS A 8 -28.74 12.20 -71.60
CA LYS A 8 -28.88 12.46 -70.15
C LYS A 8 -27.64 13.16 -69.63
N ASP A 9 -27.79 14.41 -69.23
CA ASP A 9 -26.80 15.14 -68.45
C ASP A 9 -26.44 14.37 -67.16
N THR A 10 -25.24 13.86 -67.09
CA THR A 10 -24.60 13.32 -65.87
C THR A 10 -24.23 14.50 -64.98
N GLN A 11 -25.12 14.86 -64.06
CA GLN A 11 -24.80 15.79 -63.00
C GLN A 11 -23.77 15.11 -62.06
N THR A 12 -22.53 15.54 -62.17
CA THR A 12 -21.47 15.29 -61.15
C THR A 12 -21.91 15.88 -59.85
N PRO A 13 -21.94 15.14 -58.73
CA PRO A 13 -22.26 15.70 -57.44
C PRO A 13 -21.17 16.71 -57.04
N GLY A 14 -21.48 17.99 -57.15
CA GLY A 14 -20.60 19.05 -56.68
C GLY A 14 -20.42 18.91 -55.19
N PHE A 15 -19.18 18.68 -54.77
CA PHE A 15 -18.76 18.70 -53.37
C PHE A 15 -18.83 20.13 -52.86
N SER A 16 -20.00 20.54 -52.38
CA SER A 16 -20.18 21.82 -51.74
C SER A 16 -19.54 21.73 -50.32
N THR A 17 -18.40 22.37 -50.17
CA THR A 17 -17.83 22.65 -48.85
C THR A 17 -18.86 23.45 -48.06
N PRO A 18 -19.28 23.00 -46.85
CA PRO A 18 -20.24 23.72 -46.07
C PRO A 18 -19.62 25.03 -45.58
N VAL A 19 -20.05 26.15 -46.23
CA VAL A 19 -19.76 27.48 -45.72
C VAL A 19 -20.37 27.55 -44.34
N GLY A 20 -19.52 27.79 -43.28
CA GLY A 20 -19.88 27.70 -41.89
C GLY A 20 -21.09 28.58 -41.56
N SER A 21 -22.26 27.96 -41.36
CA SER A 21 -23.44 28.64 -40.92
C SER A 21 -23.26 29.06 -39.42
N ARG A 22 -23.95 30.13 -39.00
CA ARG A 22 -23.98 30.57 -37.56
C ARG A 22 -24.26 29.38 -36.64
N ARG A 23 -25.07 28.42 -37.07
CA ARG A 23 -25.41 27.21 -36.34
C ARG A 23 -24.19 26.29 -36.14
N THR A 24 -23.36 26.13 -37.17
CA THR A 24 -22.11 25.33 -37.10
C THR A 24 -21.11 26.01 -36.16
N PHE A 25 -21.00 27.34 -36.21
CA PHE A 25 -20.11 28.08 -35.29
C PHE A 25 -20.50 27.85 -33.83
N PHE A 26 -21.80 28.05 -33.50
CA PHE A 26 -22.28 27.82 -32.13
C PHE A 26 -22.11 26.34 -31.68
N ALA A 27 -22.32 25.39 -32.58
CA ALA A 27 -22.08 23.98 -32.29
C ALA A 27 -20.62 23.72 -31.90
N TRP A 28 -19.66 24.29 -32.64
CA TRP A 28 -18.22 24.18 -32.30
C TRP A 28 -17.87 24.87 -31.01
N VAL A 29 -18.39 26.07 -30.75
CA VAL A 29 -18.15 26.78 -29.49
C VAL A 29 -18.71 25.99 -28.30
N THR A 30 -19.90 25.44 -28.43
CA THR A 30 -20.51 24.63 -27.36
C THR A 30 -19.73 23.33 -27.13
N ALA A 31 -19.31 22.67 -28.21
CA ALA A 31 -18.49 21.47 -28.12
C ALA A 31 -17.11 21.73 -27.46
N ALA A 32 -16.46 22.84 -27.82
CA ALA A 32 -15.22 23.28 -27.22
C ALA A 32 -15.37 23.59 -25.71
N ALA A 33 -16.41 24.32 -25.36
CA ALA A 33 -16.72 24.62 -23.96
C ALA A 33 -17.02 23.33 -23.16
N ALA A 34 -17.80 22.41 -23.69
CA ALA A 34 -18.10 21.13 -23.06
C ALA A 34 -16.83 20.27 -22.90
N ALA A 35 -15.96 20.27 -23.91
CA ALA A 35 -14.68 19.55 -23.83
C ALA A 35 -13.74 20.13 -22.76
N LEU A 36 -13.67 21.47 -22.65
CA LEU A 36 -12.85 22.12 -21.60
C LEU A 36 -13.39 21.83 -20.20
N ILE A 37 -14.70 21.90 -20.01
CA ILE A 37 -15.34 21.58 -18.73
C ILE A 37 -15.11 20.08 -18.40
N GLY A 38 -15.34 19.20 -19.39
CA GLY A 38 -15.13 17.76 -19.24
C GLY A 38 -13.68 17.42 -18.86
N LEU A 39 -12.70 18.03 -19.53
CA LEU A 39 -11.29 17.85 -19.22
C LEU A 39 -10.92 18.39 -17.83
N GLY A 40 -11.46 19.58 -17.49
CA GLY A 40 -11.25 20.20 -16.17
C GLY A 40 -11.78 19.37 -15.02
N LEU A 41 -12.82 18.58 -15.23
CA LEU A 41 -13.37 17.66 -14.22
C LEU A 41 -12.70 16.28 -14.28
N ALA A 42 -12.42 15.76 -15.48
CA ALA A 42 -11.85 14.42 -15.64
C ALA A 42 -10.43 14.32 -15.10
N VAL A 43 -9.58 15.32 -15.32
CA VAL A 43 -8.18 15.29 -14.87
C VAL A 43 -8.04 15.13 -13.35
N PRO A 44 -8.69 15.97 -12.51
CA PRO A 44 -8.60 15.80 -11.06
C PRO A 44 -9.28 14.51 -10.60
N LEU A 45 -10.40 14.10 -11.21
CA LEU A 45 -11.10 12.88 -10.85
C LEU A 45 -10.23 11.63 -11.13
N VAL A 46 -9.67 11.53 -12.33
CA VAL A 46 -8.76 10.44 -12.71
C VAL A 46 -7.51 10.47 -11.83
N GLY A 47 -6.94 11.66 -11.60
CA GLY A 47 -5.81 11.85 -10.70
C GLY A 47 -6.10 11.36 -9.27
N TYR A 48 -7.30 11.63 -8.76
CA TYR A 48 -7.73 11.15 -7.45
C TYR A 48 -7.75 9.62 -7.35
N PHE A 49 -8.31 8.95 -8.34
CA PHE A 49 -8.37 7.47 -8.35
C PHE A 49 -7.01 6.79 -8.60
N ILE A 50 -6.15 7.39 -9.42
CA ILE A 50 -4.85 6.81 -9.76
C ILE A 50 -3.76 7.17 -8.75
N SER A 51 -3.86 8.34 -8.09
CA SER A 51 -2.85 8.85 -7.14
C SER A 51 -2.45 7.85 -6.05
N PRO A 52 -3.35 7.09 -5.40
CA PRO A 52 -2.95 6.10 -4.39
C PRO A 52 -2.06 4.99 -4.94
N ALA A 53 -2.33 4.55 -6.18
CA ALA A 53 -1.54 3.49 -6.84
C ALA A 53 -0.15 3.99 -7.28
N LEU A 54 -0.01 5.28 -7.57
CA LEU A 54 1.27 5.88 -7.99
C LEU A 54 2.15 6.32 -6.81
N LYS A 55 1.57 6.55 -5.63
CA LYS A 55 2.32 6.92 -4.43
C LYS A 55 3.01 5.69 -3.86
N ARG A 56 4.28 5.47 -4.24
CA ARG A 56 5.16 4.57 -3.49
C ARG A 56 5.36 5.17 -2.10
N ARG A 57 4.94 4.44 -1.08
CA ARG A 57 5.29 4.78 0.30
C ARG A 57 6.79 4.51 0.45
N GLU A 58 7.57 5.57 0.58
CA GLU A 58 8.99 5.42 0.94
C GLU A 58 9.04 4.72 2.31
N PRO A 59 9.84 3.66 2.40
CA PRO A 59 9.97 2.93 3.65
C PRO A 59 10.66 3.83 4.70
N THR A 60 9.92 4.21 5.72
CA THR A 60 10.43 5.07 6.79
C THR A 60 11.09 4.23 7.87
N TRP A 61 12.36 4.53 8.15
CA TRP A 61 13.07 3.97 9.30
C TRP A 61 12.68 4.70 10.57
N VAL A 62 12.23 3.97 11.57
CA VAL A 62 11.82 4.51 12.86
C VAL A 62 12.77 4.02 13.92
N ASP A 63 13.24 4.92 14.75
CA ASP A 63 14.04 4.62 15.92
C ASP A 63 13.16 4.05 17.03
N VAL A 64 13.46 2.82 17.46
CA VAL A 64 12.67 2.10 18.48
C VAL A 64 13.40 1.95 19.82
N GLY A 65 14.65 2.45 19.93
CA GLY A 65 15.39 2.45 21.20
C GLY A 65 16.87 2.12 21.08
N GLY A 66 17.55 2.15 22.23
CA GLY A 66 18.97 1.82 22.33
C GLY A 66 19.20 0.30 22.43
N LEU A 67 20.32 -0.15 21.86
CA LEU A 67 20.74 -1.57 21.98
C LEU A 67 21.14 -1.98 23.41
N ASP A 68 21.54 -1.02 24.23
CA ASP A 68 21.96 -1.27 25.60
C ASP A 68 20.79 -1.67 26.49
N GLU A 69 19.57 -1.29 26.09
CA GLU A 69 18.33 -1.62 26.80
C GLU A 69 17.84 -3.05 26.49
N LEU A 70 18.44 -3.73 25.51
CA LEU A 70 18.04 -5.06 25.09
C LEU A 70 18.87 -6.15 25.77
N PRO A 71 18.24 -6.99 26.62
CA PRO A 71 18.91 -8.16 27.18
C PRO A 71 19.22 -9.18 26.09
N VAL A 72 20.36 -9.88 26.24
CA VAL A 72 20.74 -10.93 25.30
C VAL A 72 19.88 -12.18 25.54
N GLY A 73 19.31 -12.71 24.45
CA GLY A 73 18.54 -13.95 24.44
C GLY A 73 17.14 -13.86 25.03
N GLU A 74 16.69 -12.65 25.43
CA GLU A 74 15.35 -12.41 25.95
C GLU A 74 14.63 -11.38 25.07
N PRO A 75 13.44 -11.70 24.55
CA PRO A 75 12.64 -10.77 23.78
C PRO A 75 12.14 -9.57 24.61
N ARG A 76 12.23 -8.39 24.03
CA ARG A 76 11.67 -7.17 24.62
C ARG A 76 10.69 -6.50 23.66
N GLN A 77 9.54 -6.10 24.18
CA GLN A 77 8.61 -5.27 23.44
C GLN A 77 9.09 -3.82 23.50
N LEU A 78 9.21 -3.21 22.33
CA LEU A 78 9.59 -1.81 22.19
C LEU A 78 8.42 -1.05 21.59
N ASP A 79 7.92 -0.08 22.36
CA ASP A 79 6.84 0.79 21.95
C ASP A 79 7.41 2.06 21.32
N TYR A 80 6.81 2.51 20.23
CA TYR A 80 7.21 3.76 19.57
C TYR A 80 6.01 4.45 18.94
N VAL A 81 6.16 5.76 18.70
CA VAL A 81 5.14 6.57 18.06
C VAL A 81 5.45 6.69 16.58
N ALA A 82 4.61 6.10 15.74
CA ALA A 82 4.67 6.28 14.29
C ALA A 82 3.78 7.44 13.88
N THR A 83 4.31 8.33 13.03
CA THR A 83 3.48 9.31 12.34
C THR A 83 2.91 8.66 11.07
N VAL A 84 1.61 8.42 11.07
CA VAL A 84 0.90 7.90 9.90
C VAL A 84 0.34 9.09 9.14
N LYS A 85 0.74 9.20 7.88
CA LYS A 85 0.25 10.24 6.98
C LYS A 85 -0.76 9.62 6.01
N ASP A 86 -2.00 10.07 6.10
CA ASP A 86 -3.08 9.67 5.21
C ASP A 86 -3.65 10.90 4.50
N GLY A 87 -3.28 11.05 3.22
CA GLY A 87 -3.60 12.24 2.44
C GLY A 87 -2.96 13.50 3.06
N TRP A 88 -3.80 14.39 3.57
CA TRP A 88 -3.39 15.63 4.27
C TRP A 88 -3.46 15.51 5.80
N MET A 89 -3.92 14.39 6.33
CA MET A 89 -3.99 14.14 7.77
C MET A 89 -2.71 13.47 8.25
N GLU A 90 -2.15 13.97 9.34
CA GLU A 90 -1.07 13.33 10.09
C GLU A 90 -1.63 12.87 11.43
N ALA A 91 -1.59 11.59 11.68
CA ALA A 91 -2.00 11.01 12.95
C ALA A 91 -0.81 10.31 13.61
N LYS A 92 -0.67 10.50 14.93
CA LYS A 92 0.27 9.74 15.73
C LYS A 92 -0.39 8.42 16.13
N SER A 93 0.28 7.31 15.84
CA SER A 93 -0.17 5.97 16.21
C SER A 93 0.88 5.29 17.08
N ASN A 94 0.48 4.79 18.23
CA ASN A 94 1.34 3.95 19.05
C ASN A 94 1.48 2.59 18.37
N LYS A 95 2.69 2.20 18.10
CA LYS A 95 3.07 0.91 17.51
C LYS A 95 4.03 0.21 18.44
N ALA A 96 4.11 -1.10 18.34
CA ALA A 96 5.06 -1.90 19.06
C ALA A 96 5.78 -2.87 18.12
N VAL A 97 6.95 -3.33 18.52
CA VAL A 97 7.69 -4.42 17.89
C VAL A 97 8.29 -5.30 18.97
N TRP A 98 8.58 -6.55 18.64
CA TRP A 98 9.35 -7.43 19.50
C TRP A 98 10.79 -7.50 19.00
N ALA A 99 11.75 -7.12 19.82
CA ALA A 99 13.18 -7.19 19.52
C ALA A 99 13.84 -8.30 20.33
N VAL A 100 14.68 -9.10 19.68
CA VAL A 100 15.47 -10.18 20.30
C VAL A 100 16.92 -9.97 19.93
N LYS A 101 17.76 -9.63 20.91
CA LYS A 101 19.21 -9.50 20.76
C LYS A 101 19.85 -10.86 20.93
N GLN A 102 20.65 -11.27 19.97
CA GLN A 102 21.39 -12.54 20.00
C GLN A 102 22.78 -12.35 20.63
N GLY A 103 23.41 -13.44 21.04
CA GLY A 103 24.72 -13.41 21.70
C GLY A 103 25.86 -12.86 20.85
N ASP A 104 25.71 -12.85 19.53
CA ASP A 104 26.63 -12.26 18.56
C ASP A 104 26.39 -10.76 18.29
N GLY A 105 25.43 -10.16 19.00
CA GLY A 105 25.05 -8.76 18.86
C GLY A 105 24.03 -8.50 17.73
N GLN A 106 23.63 -9.51 16.96
CA GLN A 106 22.56 -9.37 15.98
C GLN A 106 21.21 -9.19 16.67
N VAL A 107 20.34 -8.40 16.07
CA VAL A 107 18.98 -8.18 16.56
C VAL A 107 17.97 -8.63 15.52
N THR A 108 17.09 -9.53 15.93
CA THR A 108 15.90 -9.90 15.13
C THR A 108 14.69 -9.13 15.64
N VAL A 109 13.95 -8.51 14.72
CA VAL A 109 12.73 -7.77 15.06
C VAL A 109 11.54 -8.47 14.45
N PHE A 110 10.50 -8.70 15.26
CA PHE A 110 9.25 -9.31 14.84
C PHE A 110 8.09 -8.31 14.87
N SER A 111 7.18 -8.47 13.92
CA SER A 111 5.86 -7.83 13.98
C SER A 111 5.13 -8.26 15.26
N PRO A 112 4.40 -7.36 15.93
CA PRO A 112 3.68 -7.70 17.17
C PRO A 112 2.42 -8.52 16.92
N MET A 113 2.15 -8.89 15.67
CA MET A 113 0.92 -9.54 15.23
C MET A 113 1.13 -11.03 15.00
N CYS A 114 0.24 -11.85 15.58
CA CYS A 114 0.21 -13.29 15.38
C CYS A 114 -0.17 -13.63 13.94
N THR A 115 0.57 -14.54 13.33
CA THR A 115 0.41 -14.93 11.92
C THR A 115 -0.86 -15.76 11.65
N HIS A 116 -1.62 -16.15 12.70
CA HIS A 116 -2.91 -16.79 12.55
C HIS A 116 -3.99 -15.80 12.08
N LEU A 117 -4.43 -14.90 12.94
CA LEU A 117 -5.51 -13.93 12.68
C LEU A 117 -5.16 -12.50 13.17
N GLY A 118 -3.88 -12.18 13.33
CA GLY A 118 -3.46 -10.82 13.64
C GLY A 118 -3.64 -10.37 15.09
N CYS A 119 -3.91 -11.28 16.04
CA CYS A 119 -3.92 -10.92 17.46
C CYS A 119 -2.52 -10.55 17.97
N GLY A 120 -2.44 -9.65 18.95
CA GLY A 120 -1.21 -9.44 19.71
C GLY A 120 -0.83 -10.70 20.49
N TYR A 121 0.46 -10.92 20.67
CA TYR A 121 0.99 -12.03 21.47
C TYR A 121 1.95 -11.50 22.55
N ARG A 122 2.30 -12.34 23.51
CA ARG A 122 3.14 -11.99 24.66
C ARG A 122 4.28 -12.96 24.78
N TRP A 123 5.40 -12.49 25.34
CA TRP A 123 6.50 -13.33 25.77
C TRP A 123 6.22 -13.92 27.14
N ASP A 124 6.38 -15.22 27.28
CA ASP A 124 6.36 -15.94 28.54
C ASP A 124 7.81 -16.36 28.87
N GLY A 125 8.41 -15.67 29.84
CA GLY A 125 9.80 -15.90 30.24
C GLY A 125 10.02 -17.23 30.94
N ALA A 126 8.99 -17.79 31.60
CA ALA A 126 9.08 -19.07 32.28
C ALA A 126 9.19 -20.23 31.27
N ASP A 127 8.36 -20.20 30.24
CA ASP A 127 8.37 -21.21 29.19
C ASP A 127 9.31 -20.87 28.02
N ARG A 128 9.86 -19.65 28.02
CA ARG A 128 10.69 -19.08 26.93
C ARG A 128 10.02 -19.17 25.55
N GLN A 129 8.75 -18.77 25.50
CA GLN A 129 7.90 -18.85 24.32
C GLN A 129 7.06 -17.58 24.15
N PHE A 130 6.78 -17.25 22.90
CA PHE A 130 5.72 -16.32 22.60
C PHE A 130 4.38 -17.04 22.57
N LYS A 131 3.39 -16.51 23.25
CA LYS A 131 2.04 -17.08 23.36
C LYS A 131 0.99 -16.11 22.87
N CYS A 132 0.16 -16.54 21.92
CA CYS A 132 -0.98 -15.80 21.45
C CYS A 132 -2.24 -16.20 22.24
N PRO A 133 -2.88 -15.28 22.97
CA PRO A 133 -4.02 -15.62 23.84
C PRO A 133 -5.30 -15.92 23.10
N CYS A 134 -5.42 -15.52 21.81
CA CYS A 134 -6.68 -15.66 21.08
C CYS A 134 -7.01 -17.12 20.74
N HIS A 135 -6.03 -17.87 20.20
CA HIS A 135 -6.28 -19.25 19.73
C HIS A 135 -5.10 -20.19 20.09
N GLY A 136 -4.26 -19.80 21.04
CA GLY A 136 -3.21 -20.68 21.56
C GLY A 136 -2.06 -20.97 20.62
N SER A 137 -1.77 -20.11 19.64
CA SER A 137 -0.54 -20.22 18.86
C SER A 137 0.68 -19.94 19.74
N VAL A 138 1.69 -20.79 19.65
CA VAL A 138 2.92 -20.73 20.43
C VAL A 138 4.12 -20.69 19.47
N PHE A 139 5.09 -19.81 19.78
CA PHE A 139 6.30 -19.65 18.99
C PHE A 139 7.54 -19.65 19.91
N ASP A 140 8.64 -20.18 19.41
CA ASP A 140 9.93 -20.11 20.12
C ASP A 140 10.53 -18.69 20.04
N VAL A 141 11.66 -18.49 20.71
CA VAL A 141 12.39 -17.20 20.72
C VAL A 141 12.85 -16.76 19.32
N THR A 142 12.98 -17.68 18.37
CA THR A 142 13.35 -17.41 16.97
C THR A 142 12.14 -17.12 16.08
N GLY A 143 10.94 -17.16 16.66
CA GLY A 143 9.66 -16.91 15.98
C GLY A 143 9.09 -18.14 15.26
N ARG A 144 9.67 -19.35 15.40
CA ARG A 144 9.13 -20.57 14.78
C ARG A 144 7.90 -21.06 15.52
N VAL A 145 6.93 -21.58 14.77
CA VAL A 145 5.72 -22.19 15.33
C VAL A 145 6.08 -23.45 16.09
N MET A 146 5.67 -23.50 17.37
CA MET A 146 5.80 -24.66 18.25
C MET A 146 4.46 -25.38 18.45
N GLY A 147 3.35 -24.67 18.25
CA GLY A 147 2.01 -25.23 18.40
C GLY A 147 0.91 -24.22 18.06
N GLY A 148 -0.33 -24.73 17.98
CA GLY A 148 -1.49 -23.93 17.66
C GLY A 148 -1.73 -23.74 16.16
N PRO A 149 -2.71 -22.88 15.80
CA PRO A 149 -3.22 -22.76 14.42
C PRO A 149 -2.41 -21.79 13.53
N ALA A 150 -1.32 -21.19 14.00
CA ALA A 150 -0.50 -20.28 13.19
C ALA A 150 0.09 -21.00 11.97
N PRO A 151 -0.16 -20.53 10.73
CA PRO A 151 0.26 -21.24 9.52
C PRO A 151 1.71 -21.00 9.14
N ARG A 152 2.42 -20.05 9.78
CA ARG A 152 3.81 -19.70 9.52
C ARG A 152 4.49 -19.11 10.75
N PRO A 153 5.83 -19.03 10.77
CA PRO A 153 6.59 -18.31 11.80
C PRO A 153 6.15 -16.83 11.92
N LEU A 154 6.57 -16.18 13.01
CA LEU A 154 6.39 -14.74 13.20
C LEU A 154 7.03 -13.96 12.05
N ASP A 155 6.34 -12.93 11.58
CA ASP A 155 6.83 -12.08 10.50
C ASP A 155 7.96 -11.18 11.00
N ARG A 156 9.09 -11.18 10.29
CA ARG A 156 10.27 -10.38 10.61
C ARG A 156 10.16 -9.01 9.96
N LEU A 157 10.53 -7.98 10.72
CA LEU A 157 10.63 -6.62 10.23
C LEU A 157 12.07 -6.31 9.82
N PRO A 158 12.30 -5.59 8.71
CA PRO A 158 13.63 -5.08 8.39
C PRO A 158 14.13 -4.19 9.52
N SER A 159 15.35 -4.44 9.96
CA SER A 159 15.99 -3.69 11.04
C SER A 159 17.44 -3.43 10.72
N LYS A 160 17.97 -2.33 11.24
CA LYS A 160 19.39 -1.97 11.16
C LYS A 160 19.83 -1.29 12.44
N ILE A 161 21.13 -1.33 12.69
CA ILE A 161 21.73 -0.67 13.84
C ILE A 161 22.56 0.51 13.32
N GLU A 162 22.27 1.70 13.81
CA GLU A 162 23.04 2.91 13.53
C GLU A 162 23.32 3.68 14.81
N ASN A 163 24.58 3.99 15.06
CA ASN A 163 25.02 4.74 16.25
C ASN A 163 24.51 4.17 17.58
N GLY A 164 24.45 2.83 17.72
CA GLY A 164 23.98 2.15 18.91
C GLY A 164 22.45 2.15 19.09
N ARG A 165 21.71 2.64 18.11
CA ARG A 165 20.25 2.65 18.09
C ARG A 165 19.68 1.65 17.10
N LEU A 166 18.57 1.03 17.48
CA LEU A 166 17.82 0.11 16.62
C LEU A 166 16.81 0.88 15.80
N LEU A 167 16.98 0.82 14.49
CA LEU A 167 16.06 1.39 13.52
C LEU A 167 15.28 0.25 12.86
N VAL A 168 13.96 0.41 12.78
CA VAL A 168 13.04 -0.59 12.24
C VAL A 168 12.18 0.03 11.14
N GLN A 169 11.96 -0.73 10.08
CA GLN A 169 10.99 -0.41 9.05
C GLN A 169 9.72 -1.20 9.34
N TYR A 170 8.68 -0.49 9.82
CA TYR A 170 7.42 -1.15 10.15
C TYR A 170 6.68 -1.56 8.87
N LYS A 171 6.26 -2.80 8.84
CA LYS A 171 5.48 -3.40 7.76
C LYS A 171 4.28 -4.14 8.33
N GLU A 172 3.19 -4.12 7.60
CA GLU A 172 1.99 -4.87 7.92
C GLU A 172 1.91 -6.11 7.03
N PHE A 173 1.51 -7.24 7.61
CA PHE A 173 1.45 -8.51 6.91
C PHE A 173 0.05 -9.10 6.98
N LYS A 174 -0.38 -9.72 5.88
CA LYS A 174 -1.65 -10.42 5.83
C LYS A 174 -1.59 -11.68 6.68
N ALA A 175 -2.44 -11.78 7.70
CA ALA A 175 -2.57 -12.97 8.56
C ALA A 175 -3.28 -14.13 7.84
N GLY A 176 -3.19 -15.34 8.39
CA GLY A 176 -3.89 -16.53 7.90
C GLY A 176 -3.30 -17.19 6.65
N LEU A 177 -2.18 -16.70 6.12
CA LEU A 177 -1.53 -17.28 4.95
C LEU A 177 -0.28 -18.11 5.34
N PRO A 178 0.04 -19.19 4.59
CA PRO A 178 1.24 -20.00 4.85
C PRO A 178 2.55 -19.30 4.49
N ARG A 179 2.49 -18.15 3.81
CA ARG A 179 3.63 -17.30 3.45
C ARG A 179 3.41 -15.87 3.91
N SER A 180 4.49 -15.15 4.20
CA SER A 180 4.45 -13.72 4.50
C SER A 180 4.09 -12.94 3.23
N VAL A 181 3.03 -12.10 3.32
CA VAL A 181 2.59 -11.19 2.27
C VAL A 181 2.41 -9.83 2.90
N GLU A 182 3.19 -8.86 2.45
CA GLU A 182 3.12 -7.46 2.88
C GLU A 182 1.86 -6.78 2.30
N LEU A 183 1.22 -5.92 3.10
CA LEU A 183 0.00 -5.17 2.74
C LEU A 183 0.31 -3.80 2.16
#